data_5262760c7aecb84e222bc4aa6d06d4a7
#
_entry.id   5262760c7aecb84e222bc4aa6d06d4a7
#
_cell.length_a   1.000
_cell.length_b   1.000
_cell.length_c   1.000
_cell.angle_alpha   90.00
_cell.angle_beta   90.00
_cell.angle_gamma   90.00
#
_symmetry.space_group_name_H-M   'P 1'
#
loop_
_entity.id
_entity.type
_entity.pdbx_description
1 polymer ?
#
loop_
_entity_poly.entity_id
_entity_poly.type
_entity_poly.pdbx_seq_one_letter_code
_entity_poly.pdbx_strand_id
1 'polypeptide(L)'
;MNDGQPVATEFRARSMRELGGVLAFVDGTCAGVEADTVFAVRLAVEEAFTNIYKHGYAGGEGPVTVHVDVAPRQITATLVDEAPAFDPADAPVPDLDSPWEQRRSGGLGCYLLRQMMDEVKYARRERDNVLTVVKKRS
;
A
#
# COMPACT_ATOMS: atom_id res chain seq x y z
N MET A 1 -17.11 -24.73 10.37
CA MET A 1 -17.33 -23.57 9.60
C MET A 1 -16.91 -22.32 10.35
N ASN A 2 -16.56 -21.36 9.63
CA ASN A 2 -16.03 -20.15 10.21
C ASN A 2 -17.11 -19.14 10.57
N ASP A 3 -18.11 -19.58 11.23
CA ASP A 3 -19.31 -18.79 11.52
C ASP A 3 -18.98 -17.48 12.20
N GLY A 4 -19.04 -16.42 11.48
CA GLY A 4 -18.84 -15.11 12.06
C GLY A 4 -17.41 -14.80 12.46
N GLN A 5 -16.49 -15.74 12.32
CA GLN A 5 -15.10 -15.42 12.59
C GLN A 5 -14.50 -14.76 11.36
N PRO A 6 -13.89 -13.59 11.53
CA PRO A 6 -13.25 -12.95 10.38
C PRO A 6 -12.06 -13.76 9.90
N VAL A 7 -11.90 -13.85 8.59
CA VAL A 7 -10.66 -14.33 8.01
C VAL A 7 -9.58 -13.34 8.41
N ALA A 8 -8.36 -13.82 8.65
CA ALA A 8 -7.25 -12.92 8.94
C ALA A 8 -7.08 -11.94 7.77
N THR A 9 -7.25 -10.66 8.03
CA THR A 9 -7.15 -9.60 7.02
C THR A 9 -5.98 -8.68 7.29
N GLU A 10 -5.01 -9.15 8.07
CA GLU A 10 -3.91 -8.34 8.53
C GLU A 10 -2.60 -9.11 8.40
N PHE A 11 -1.56 -8.43 7.94
CA PHE A 11 -0.20 -8.96 7.89
C PHE A 11 0.71 -7.96 8.59
N ARG A 12 1.51 -8.44 9.54
CA ARG A 12 2.45 -7.58 10.28
C ARG A 12 3.87 -7.85 9.82
N ALA A 13 4.52 -6.82 9.30
CA ALA A 13 5.89 -6.90 8.81
C ALA A 13 6.80 -6.03 9.66
N ARG A 14 8.09 -6.33 9.65
CA ARG A 14 9.10 -5.55 10.36
C ARG A 14 10.23 -5.11 9.46
N SER A 15 10.29 -5.59 8.24
CA SER A 15 11.35 -5.19 7.31
C SER A 15 10.89 -5.34 5.87
N MET A 16 11.61 -4.68 4.99
CA MET A 16 11.37 -4.75 3.54
C MET A 16 11.51 -6.17 3.01
N ARG A 17 12.25 -7.02 3.71
CA ARG A 17 12.44 -8.42 3.30
C ARG A 17 11.14 -9.20 3.28
N GLU A 18 10.11 -8.70 3.94
CA GLU A 18 8.82 -9.38 4.01
C GLU A 18 7.88 -8.99 2.88
N LEU A 19 8.35 -8.23 1.90
CA LEU A 19 7.51 -7.82 0.76
C LEU A 19 6.85 -9.02 0.08
N GLY A 20 7.61 -10.09 -0.15
CA GLY A 20 7.05 -11.30 -0.77
C GLY A 20 5.88 -11.87 0.03
N GLY A 21 6.00 -11.89 1.36
CA GLY A 21 4.93 -12.35 2.23
C GLY A 21 3.72 -11.44 2.19
N VAL A 22 3.95 -10.13 2.16
CA VAL A 22 2.86 -9.15 2.04
C VAL A 22 2.09 -9.35 0.75
N LEU A 23 2.80 -9.52 -0.38
CA LEU A 23 2.13 -9.70 -1.67
C LEU A 23 1.37 -11.02 -1.73
N ALA A 24 1.92 -12.09 -1.15
CA ALA A 24 1.21 -13.36 -1.05
C ALA A 24 -0.05 -13.22 -0.19
N PHE A 25 0.03 -12.43 0.88
CA PHE A 25 -1.12 -12.13 1.73
C PHE A 25 -2.20 -11.40 0.93
N VAL A 26 -1.84 -10.41 0.13
CA VAL A 26 -2.80 -9.69 -0.72
C VAL A 26 -3.46 -10.65 -1.69
N ASP A 27 -2.67 -11.47 -2.38
CA ASP A 27 -3.20 -12.43 -3.35
C ASP A 27 -4.18 -13.41 -2.69
N GLY A 28 -3.82 -13.92 -1.51
CA GLY A 28 -4.67 -14.86 -0.80
C GLY A 28 -5.97 -14.23 -0.31
N THR A 29 -5.90 -13.00 0.21
CA THR A 29 -7.09 -12.31 0.69
C THR A 29 -8.02 -11.94 -0.46
N CYS A 30 -7.45 -11.65 -1.63
CA CYS A 30 -8.21 -11.28 -2.82
C CYS A 30 -8.55 -12.46 -3.71
N ALA A 31 -8.47 -13.69 -3.21
CA ALA A 31 -8.81 -14.86 -4.00
C ALA A 31 -10.25 -14.75 -4.51
N GLY A 32 -10.45 -14.99 -5.80
CA GLY A 32 -11.77 -14.89 -6.41
C GLY A 32 -12.13 -13.49 -6.90
N VAL A 33 -11.29 -12.50 -6.66
CA VAL A 33 -11.51 -11.14 -7.15
C VAL A 33 -10.96 -11.05 -8.59
N GLU A 34 -11.51 -10.15 -9.39
CA GLU A 34 -11.10 -9.92 -10.77
C GLU A 34 -9.60 -9.63 -10.86
N ALA A 35 -8.92 -10.22 -11.83
CA ALA A 35 -7.46 -10.14 -11.93
C ALA A 35 -6.95 -8.71 -12.06
N ASP A 36 -7.64 -7.86 -12.82
CA ASP A 36 -7.22 -6.47 -13.00
C ASP A 36 -7.31 -5.66 -11.70
N THR A 37 -8.35 -5.94 -10.91
CA THR A 37 -8.51 -5.29 -9.61
C THR A 37 -7.43 -5.74 -8.64
N VAL A 38 -7.15 -7.04 -8.59
CA VAL A 38 -6.10 -7.58 -7.72
C VAL A 38 -4.74 -7.01 -8.12
N PHE A 39 -4.46 -6.94 -9.42
CA PHE A 39 -3.21 -6.39 -9.89
C PHE A 39 -3.00 -4.94 -9.41
N ALA A 40 -4.04 -4.12 -9.53
CA ALA A 40 -3.96 -2.73 -9.10
C ALA A 40 -3.71 -2.61 -7.59
N VAL A 41 -4.46 -3.38 -6.79
CA VAL A 41 -4.29 -3.36 -5.33
C VAL A 41 -2.90 -3.86 -4.95
N ARG A 42 -2.46 -4.94 -5.57
CA ARG A 42 -1.16 -5.54 -5.30
C ARG A 42 -0.03 -4.54 -5.59
N LEU A 43 -0.12 -3.86 -6.72
CA LEU A 43 0.89 -2.89 -7.09
C LEU A 43 0.88 -1.69 -6.15
N ALA A 44 -0.31 -1.22 -5.77
CA ALA A 44 -0.43 -0.11 -4.82
C ALA A 44 0.17 -0.47 -3.46
N VAL A 45 -0.10 -1.68 -2.96
CA VAL A 45 0.47 -2.14 -1.69
C VAL A 45 1.99 -2.24 -1.79
N GLU A 46 2.49 -2.77 -2.90
CA GLU A 46 3.94 -2.88 -3.12
C GLU A 46 4.61 -1.51 -3.10
N GLU A 47 4.04 -0.55 -3.83
CA GLU A 47 4.60 0.80 -3.89
C GLU A 47 4.55 1.48 -2.52
N ALA A 48 3.42 1.37 -1.82
CA ALA A 48 3.27 1.98 -0.50
C ALA A 48 4.22 1.34 0.52
N PHE A 49 4.31 0.02 0.53
CA PHE A 49 5.18 -0.70 1.44
C PHE A 49 6.64 -0.33 1.21
N THR A 50 7.05 -0.29 -0.05
CA THR A 50 8.41 0.09 -0.43
C THR A 50 8.72 1.52 0.00
N ASN A 51 7.79 2.45 -0.23
CA ASN A 51 7.98 3.84 0.15
C ASN A 51 8.10 4.02 1.66
N ILE A 52 7.33 3.26 2.44
CA ILE A 52 7.42 3.33 3.89
C ILE A 52 8.84 2.99 4.35
N TYR A 53 9.42 1.91 3.84
CA TYR A 53 10.76 1.52 4.26
C TYR A 53 11.84 2.41 3.68
N LYS A 54 11.71 2.77 2.41
CA LYS A 54 12.73 3.57 1.74
C LYS A 54 12.78 5.00 2.27
N HIS A 55 11.62 5.61 2.44
CA HIS A 55 11.54 7.02 2.84
C HIS A 55 11.17 7.19 4.31
N GLY A 56 10.19 6.44 4.78
CA GLY A 56 9.74 6.56 6.16
C GLY A 56 10.79 6.09 7.15
N TYR A 57 11.25 4.87 7.00
CA TYR A 57 12.27 4.31 7.88
C TYR A 57 13.69 4.54 7.36
N ALA A 58 13.83 5.35 6.31
CA ALA A 58 15.13 5.75 5.75
C ALA A 58 16.02 4.54 5.42
N GLY A 59 15.41 3.49 4.89
CA GLY A 59 16.11 2.26 4.53
C GLY A 59 16.30 1.29 5.68
N GLY A 60 15.84 1.64 6.88
CA GLY A 60 15.94 0.77 8.04
C GLY A 60 14.72 -0.11 8.24
N GLU A 61 14.60 -0.67 9.43
CA GLU A 61 13.50 -1.55 9.78
C GLU A 61 12.49 -0.86 10.69
N GLY A 62 11.31 -1.40 10.76
CA GLY A 62 10.25 -0.91 11.63
C GLY A 62 8.93 -1.59 11.30
N PRO A 63 7.94 -1.48 12.19
CA PRO A 63 6.68 -2.19 12.00
C PRO A 63 5.82 -1.57 10.89
N VAL A 64 5.25 -2.42 10.05
CA VAL A 64 4.22 -2.05 9.09
C VAL A 64 3.13 -3.10 9.18
N THR A 65 1.91 -2.67 9.42
CA THR A 65 0.76 -3.56 9.41
C THR A 65 -0.04 -3.29 8.16
N VAL A 66 -0.33 -4.34 7.40
CA VAL A 66 -1.10 -4.24 6.16
C VAL A 66 -2.45 -4.92 6.40
N HIS A 67 -3.52 -4.16 6.19
CA HIS A 67 -4.89 -4.67 6.25
C HIS A 67 -5.47 -4.68 4.86
N VAL A 68 -6.20 -5.74 4.51
CA VAL A 68 -6.93 -5.79 3.24
C VAL A 68 -8.36 -6.22 3.53
N ASP A 69 -9.29 -5.42 3.07
CA ASP A 69 -10.71 -5.70 3.21
C ASP A 69 -11.33 -5.82 1.82
N VAL A 70 -11.94 -6.97 1.54
CA VAL A 70 -12.56 -7.25 0.25
C VAL A 70 -14.07 -7.15 0.43
N ALA A 71 -14.66 -6.11 -0.16
CA ALA A 71 -16.10 -5.87 -0.14
C ALA A 71 -16.69 -6.19 -1.52
N PRO A 72 -18.02 -6.27 -1.64
CA PRO A 72 -18.62 -6.62 -2.94
C PRO A 72 -18.28 -5.65 -4.07
N ARG A 73 -18.07 -4.37 -3.76
CA ARG A 73 -17.86 -3.36 -4.80
C ARG A 73 -16.48 -2.74 -4.78
N GLN A 74 -15.70 -2.98 -3.74
CA GLN A 74 -14.38 -2.36 -3.65
C GLN A 74 -13.47 -3.16 -2.74
N ILE A 75 -12.18 -2.92 -2.90
CA ILE A 75 -11.16 -3.46 -2.01
C ILE A 75 -10.48 -2.27 -1.35
N THR A 76 -10.31 -2.35 -0.04
CA THR A 76 -9.62 -1.33 0.74
C THR A 76 -8.36 -1.94 1.33
N ALA A 77 -7.23 -1.31 1.10
CA ALA A 77 -5.97 -1.71 1.75
C ALA A 77 -5.51 -0.56 2.64
N THR A 78 -5.08 -0.89 3.84
CA THR A 78 -4.61 0.10 4.81
C THR A 78 -3.24 -0.33 5.30
N LEU A 79 -2.28 0.59 5.24
CA LEU A 79 -0.94 0.34 5.75
C LEU A 79 -0.69 1.29 6.91
N VAL A 80 -0.30 0.73 8.05
CA VAL A 80 -0.03 1.48 9.27
C VAL A 80 1.44 1.33 9.61
N ASP A 81 2.15 2.45 9.78
CA ASP A 81 3.56 2.41 10.15
C ASP A 81 3.85 3.46 11.24
N GLU A 82 5.02 3.36 11.85
CA GLU A 82 5.44 4.25 12.94
C GLU A 82 6.61 5.15 12.52
N ALA A 83 6.84 5.29 11.23
CA ALA A 83 7.90 6.17 10.73
C ALA A 83 7.51 7.64 10.94
N PRO A 84 8.45 8.57 10.75
CA PRO A 84 8.10 9.99 10.75
C PRO A 84 7.01 10.29 9.72
N ALA A 85 6.25 11.35 9.95
CA ALA A 85 5.11 11.69 9.11
C ALA A 85 5.54 11.82 7.64
N PHE A 86 4.82 11.12 6.76
CA PHE A 86 5.05 11.18 5.33
C PHE A 86 3.74 10.90 4.62
N ASP A 87 3.22 11.89 3.89
CA ASP A 87 1.98 11.75 3.14
C ASP A 87 2.30 11.56 1.65
N PRO A 88 2.07 10.37 1.08
CA PRO A 88 2.29 10.15 -0.34
C PRO A 88 1.50 11.11 -1.23
N ALA A 89 0.36 11.61 -0.75
CA ALA A 89 -0.46 12.54 -1.52
C ALA A 89 0.21 13.90 -1.67
N ASP A 90 1.17 14.23 -0.79
CA ASP A 90 1.93 15.47 -0.84
C ASP A 90 3.18 15.33 -1.69
N ALA A 91 3.47 14.13 -2.19
CA ALA A 91 4.65 13.92 -3.02
C ALA A 91 4.51 14.74 -4.31
N PRO A 92 5.58 15.38 -4.77
CA PRO A 92 5.51 16.15 -6.00
C PRO A 92 5.21 15.26 -7.19
N VAL A 93 4.48 15.83 -8.15
CA VAL A 93 4.22 15.14 -9.42
C VAL A 93 5.57 14.99 -10.12
N PRO A 94 5.93 13.77 -10.56
CA PRO A 94 7.20 13.60 -11.23
C PRO A 94 7.23 14.32 -12.57
N ASP A 95 8.41 14.82 -12.94
CA ASP A 95 8.63 15.40 -14.24
C ASP A 95 8.83 14.26 -15.25
N LEU A 96 7.79 13.96 -16.00
CA LEU A 96 7.81 12.85 -16.93
C LEU A 96 8.68 13.12 -18.16
N ASP A 97 9.13 14.37 -18.35
CA ASP A 97 10.08 14.71 -19.41
C ASP A 97 11.52 14.51 -18.97
N SER A 98 11.75 14.26 -17.68
CA SER A 98 13.09 14.03 -17.16
C SER A 98 13.62 12.66 -17.57
N PRO A 99 14.94 12.47 -17.57
CA PRO A 99 15.51 11.14 -17.78
C PRO A 99 14.94 10.12 -16.80
N TRP A 100 14.88 8.88 -17.24
CA TRP A 100 14.30 7.80 -16.43
C TRP A 100 14.89 7.72 -15.03
N GLU A 101 16.19 7.92 -14.91
CA GLU A 101 16.87 7.85 -13.61
C GLU A 101 16.32 8.87 -12.63
N GLN A 102 16.02 10.08 -13.11
CA GLN A 102 15.46 11.12 -12.26
C GLN A 102 14.01 10.83 -11.90
N ARG A 103 13.25 10.25 -12.83
CA ARG A 103 11.85 9.90 -12.56
C ARG A 103 11.71 8.81 -11.54
N ARG A 104 12.72 7.95 -11.40
CA ARG A 104 12.70 6.85 -10.43
C ARG A 104 12.96 7.33 -9.02
N SER A 105 13.52 8.50 -8.84
CA SER A 105 13.85 8.98 -7.51
C SER A 105 12.63 9.64 -6.88
N GLY A 106 12.07 8.99 -5.87
CA GLY A 106 11.01 9.59 -5.07
C GLY A 106 9.62 9.49 -5.67
N GLY A 107 9.04 10.58 -6.09
CA GLY A 107 7.61 10.72 -6.33
C GLY A 107 6.92 9.83 -7.34
N LEU A 108 7.66 9.09 -8.20
CA LEU A 108 7.01 8.32 -9.25
C LEU A 108 6.11 7.21 -8.69
N GLY A 109 6.58 6.48 -7.68
CA GLY A 109 5.77 5.44 -7.05
C GLY A 109 4.50 6.00 -6.45
N CYS A 110 4.61 7.13 -5.72
CA CYS A 110 3.44 7.78 -5.13
C CYS A 110 2.50 8.31 -6.20
N TYR A 111 3.04 8.81 -7.32
CA TYR A 111 2.23 9.26 -8.43
C TYR A 111 1.42 8.11 -9.03
N LEU A 112 2.08 6.97 -9.29
CA LEU A 112 1.40 5.79 -9.83
C LEU A 112 0.32 5.28 -8.89
N LEU A 113 0.60 5.29 -7.58
CA LEU A 113 -0.37 4.86 -6.58
C LEU A 113 -1.66 5.68 -6.69
N ARG A 114 -1.53 7.02 -6.82
CA ARG A 114 -2.70 7.89 -6.96
C ARG A 114 -3.43 7.68 -8.28
N GLN A 115 -2.68 7.33 -9.35
CA GLN A 115 -3.28 7.09 -10.66
C GLN A 115 -4.03 5.76 -10.71
N MET A 116 -3.56 4.76 -10.00
CA MET A 116 -4.14 3.42 -10.07
C MET A 116 -5.31 3.21 -9.14
N MET A 117 -5.35 3.94 -8.03
CA MET A 117 -6.39 3.74 -7.02
C MET A 117 -7.49 4.78 -7.17
N ASP A 118 -8.69 4.42 -6.76
CA ASP A 118 -9.84 5.33 -6.82
C ASP A 118 -9.79 6.34 -5.68
N GLU A 119 -9.22 5.96 -4.53
CA GLU A 119 -9.00 6.87 -3.41
C GLU A 119 -7.67 6.55 -2.76
N VAL A 120 -7.01 7.59 -2.30
CA VAL A 120 -5.79 7.50 -1.50
C VAL A 120 -5.94 8.51 -0.38
N LYS A 121 -5.92 8.04 0.85
CA LYS A 121 -6.09 8.89 2.04
C LYS A 121 -4.95 8.64 3.00
N TYR A 122 -4.47 9.70 3.62
CA TYR A 122 -3.43 9.63 4.62
C TYR A 122 -3.92 10.29 5.90
N ALA A 123 -3.65 9.67 7.03
CA ALA A 123 -3.93 10.25 8.34
C ALA A 123 -2.75 10.01 9.26
N ARG A 124 -2.48 10.94 10.15
CA ARG A 124 -1.49 10.79 11.22
C ARG A 124 -2.26 10.68 12.53
N ARG A 125 -2.09 9.57 13.22
CA ARG A 125 -2.75 9.32 14.51
C ARG A 125 -1.68 9.01 15.54
N GLU A 126 -1.41 9.97 16.42
CA GLU A 126 -0.36 9.84 17.43
C GLU A 126 0.98 9.56 16.75
N ARG A 127 1.47 8.33 16.85
CA ARG A 127 2.76 7.95 16.27
C ARG A 127 2.61 7.21 14.95
N ASP A 128 1.38 6.98 14.53
CA ASP A 128 1.13 6.12 13.37
C ASP A 128 0.80 6.94 12.13
N ASN A 129 1.40 6.55 11.03
CA ASN A 129 0.92 6.96 9.72
C ASN A 129 -0.07 5.91 9.26
N VAL A 130 -1.23 6.34 8.79
CA VAL A 130 -2.27 5.45 8.29
C VAL A 130 -2.57 5.82 6.86
N LEU A 131 -2.17 4.97 5.93
CA LEU A 131 -2.44 5.16 4.51
C LEU A 131 -3.54 4.21 4.10
N THR A 132 -4.61 4.73 3.53
CA THR A 132 -5.73 3.94 3.05
C THR A 132 -5.88 4.14 1.56
N VAL A 133 -5.93 3.04 0.82
CA VAL A 133 -6.15 3.06 -0.62
C VAL A 133 -7.39 2.24 -0.94
N VAL A 134 -8.19 2.72 -1.88
CA VAL A 134 -9.44 2.06 -2.27
C VAL A 134 -9.44 1.84 -3.76
N LYS A 135 -9.77 0.62 -4.17
CA LYS A 135 -9.92 0.25 -5.58
C LYS A 135 -11.31 -0.32 -5.80
N LYS A 136 -12.07 0.31 -6.68
CA LYS A 136 -13.39 -0.22 -7.06
C LYS A 136 -13.20 -1.47 -7.89
N ARG A 137 -14.09 -2.44 -7.66
CA ARG A 137 -14.05 -3.70 -8.42
C ARG A 137 -14.69 -3.50 -9.78
N SER A 138 -14.18 -4.23 -10.75
CA SER A 138 -14.73 -4.21 -12.10
C SER A 138 -15.95 -5.10 -12.25
#